data_a4723fcffc7be2508f11d8e9d4897a12
#
_entry.id   a4723fcffc7be2508f11d8e9d4897a12
#
_cell.length_a   1.000
_cell.length_b   1.000
_cell.length_c   1.000
_cell.angle_alpha   90.00
_cell.angle_beta   90.00
_cell.angle_gamma   90.00
#
_symmetry.space_group_name_H-M   'P 1'
#
loop_
_entity.id
_entity.type
_entity.pdbx_description
1 polymer ?
#
loop_
_entity_poly.entity_id
_entity_poly.type
_entity_poly.pdbx_seq_one_letter_code
_entity_poly.pdbx_strand_id
1 'polypeptide(L)'
;SFILAPIASAAGVKVPMIAGRGLGHTGGTVDKVEAIKGFNIALDLETFSQKLNSEGLVLIGQTPEIAPADRLIYALRDVTATIDSVPLITA
;
A
#
# COMPACT_ATOMS: atom_id res chain seq x y z
N SER A 1 3.25 -6.08 7.33
CA SER A 1 2.69 -6.32 5.99
C SER A 1 3.37 -7.50 5.30
N PHE A 2 4.70 -7.49 5.14
CA PHE A 2 5.47 -8.55 4.44
C PHE A 2 5.44 -9.94 5.09
N ILE A 3 5.07 -10.03 6.34
CA ILE A 3 4.90 -11.32 7.04
C ILE A 3 3.45 -11.75 7.00
N LEU A 4 2.53 -10.87 7.37
CA LEU A 4 1.11 -11.20 7.49
C LEU A 4 0.46 -11.54 6.14
N ALA A 5 0.76 -10.77 5.10
CA ALA A 5 0.13 -10.93 3.80
C ALA A 5 0.41 -12.30 3.15
N PRO A 6 1.68 -12.78 3.08
CA PRO A 6 1.96 -14.12 2.57
C PRO A 6 1.35 -15.24 3.41
N ILE A 7 1.32 -15.10 4.73
CA ILE A 7 0.73 -16.10 5.64
C ILE A 7 -0.77 -16.21 5.38
N ALA A 8 -1.48 -15.08 5.31
CA ALA A 8 -2.91 -15.06 5.03
C ALA A 8 -3.24 -15.63 3.65
N SER A 9 -2.44 -15.29 2.64
CA SER A 9 -2.60 -15.84 1.29
C SER A 9 -2.36 -17.35 1.26
N ALA A 10 -1.33 -17.83 1.94
CA ALA A 10 -1.05 -19.26 2.07
C ALA A 10 -2.16 -20.03 2.80
N ALA A 11 -2.88 -19.35 3.70
CA ALA A 11 -4.08 -19.89 4.37
C ALA A 11 -5.35 -19.85 3.49
N GLY A 12 -5.24 -19.46 2.22
CA GLY A 12 -6.36 -19.41 1.28
C GLY A 12 -7.21 -18.14 1.32
N VAL A 13 -6.76 -17.11 2.05
CA VAL A 13 -7.44 -15.81 2.10
C VAL A 13 -6.93 -14.92 0.97
N LYS A 14 -7.84 -14.28 0.24
CA LYS A 14 -7.45 -13.25 -0.73
C LYS A 14 -7.04 -11.97 0.00
N VAL A 15 -5.84 -11.48 -0.33
CA VAL A 15 -5.21 -10.35 0.36
C VAL A 15 -5.05 -9.16 -0.61
N PRO A 16 -6.05 -8.28 -0.72
CA PRO A 16 -5.92 -7.01 -1.43
C PRO A 16 -5.18 -6.01 -0.54
N MET A 17 -3.94 -5.71 -0.85
CA MET A 17 -3.09 -4.85 -0.06
C MET A 17 -2.84 -3.53 -0.74
N ILE A 18 -3.26 -2.44 -0.10
CA ILE A 18 -2.99 -1.08 -0.55
C ILE A 18 -2.06 -0.43 0.46
N ALA A 19 -0.97 0.13 0.00
CA ALA A 19 0.02 0.74 0.87
C ALA A 19 0.43 2.13 0.37
N GLY A 20 0.73 3.02 1.32
CA GLY A 20 1.31 4.33 1.04
C GLY A 20 2.83 4.30 0.96
N ARG A 21 3.39 5.40 0.47
CA ARG A 21 4.82 5.68 0.56
C ARG A 21 5.20 6.04 2.00
N GLY A 22 6.47 5.93 2.31
CA GLY A 22 7.02 6.44 3.57
C GLY A 22 6.85 7.95 3.68
N LEU A 23 6.85 8.45 4.90
CA LEU A 23 6.77 9.87 5.23
C LEU A 23 8.07 10.32 5.89
N GLY A 24 8.59 11.47 5.48
CA GLY A 24 9.82 12.01 6.03
C GLY A 24 10.99 11.03 5.90
N HIS A 25 11.59 10.67 7.03
CA HIS A 25 12.71 9.71 7.11
C HIS A 25 12.27 8.23 7.17
N THR A 26 10.96 7.94 7.18
CA THR A 26 10.45 6.58 7.26
C THR A 26 10.34 5.94 5.89
N GLY A 27 10.78 4.69 5.74
CA GLY A 27 10.57 3.92 4.52
C GLY A 27 9.24 3.16 4.56
N GLY A 28 8.34 3.46 3.62
CA GLY A 28 7.06 2.78 3.49
C GLY A 28 7.17 1.40 2.83
N THR A 29 6.07 0.67 2.87
CA THR A 29 5.98 -0.65 2.22
C THR A 29 6.15 -0.54 0.71
N VAL A 30 5.53 0.48 0.10
CA VAL A 30 5.63 0.76 -1.34
C VAL A 30 7.08 1.01 -1.75
N ASP A 31 7.80 1.85 -0.99
CA ASP A 31 9.20 2.20 -1.31
C ASP A 31 10.11 0.96 -1.32
N LYS A 32 9.82 -0.01 -0.46
CA LYS A 32 10.59 -1.25 -0.37
C LYS A 32 10.32 -2.19 -1.55
N VAL A 33 9.06 -2.32 -1.97
CA VAL A 33 8.73 -3.22 -3.11
C VAL A 33 9.10 -2.61 -4.46
N GLU A 34 9.12 -1.29 -4.59
CA GLU A 34 9.61 -0.62 -5.80
C GLU A 34 11.10 -0.88 -6.05
N ALA A 35 11.88 -1.21 -5.02
CA ALA A 35 13.27 -1.63 -5.19
C ALA A 35 13.41 -3.00 -5.90
N ILE A 36 12.35 -3.77 -5.99
CA ILE A 36 12.33 -5.04 -6.72
C ILE A 36 12.14 -4.74 -8.20
N LYS A 37 13.13 -5.07 -9.01
CA LYS A 37 13.10 -4.82 -10.46
C LYS A 37 11.86 -5.47 -11.11
N GLY A 38 11.07 -4.67 -11.82
CA GLY A 38 9.85 -5.11 -12.50
C GLY A 38 8.59 -5.14 -11.63
N PHE A 39 8.68 -4.77 -10.35
CA PHE A 39 7.49 -4.65 -9.51
C PHE A 39 6.70 -3.39 -9.91
N ASN A 40 5.41 -3.54 -10.24
CA ASN A 40 4.53 -2.44 -10.60
C ASN A 40 3.50 -2.19 -9.50
N ILE A 41 3.57 -1.02 -8.89
CA ILE A 41 2.65 -0.59 -7.83
C ILE A 41 1.41 0.15 -8.36
N ALA A 42 1.42 0.55 -9.62
CA ALA A 42 0.38 1.35 -10.25
C ALA A 42 -0.49 0.48 -11.19
N LEU A 43 -1.22 -0.45 -10.62
CA LEU A 43 -2.17 -1.27 -11.36
C LEU A 43 -3.53 -0.57 -11.43
N ASP A 44 -4.20 -0.69 -12.58
CA ASP A 44 -5.62 -0.36 -12.70
C ASP A 44 -6.49 -1.39 -11.95
N LEU A 45 -7.75 -1.04 -11.70
CA LEU A 45 -8.68 -1.87 -10.93
C LEU A 45 -8.95 -3.23 -11.59
N GLU A 46 -8.97 -3.28 -12.91
CA GLU A 46 -9.21 -4.52 -13.64
C GLU A 46 -8.04 -5.49 -13.46
N THR A 47 -6.82 -5.04 -13.73
CA THR A 47 -5.60 -5.81 -13.54
C THR A 47 -5.42 -6.23 -12.08
N PHE A 48 -5.73 -5.34 -11.13
CA PHE A 48 -5.72 -5.64 -9.70
C PHE A 48 -6.66 -6.79 -9.35
N SER A 49 -7.90 -6.73 -9.83
CA SER A 49 -8.90 -7.77 -9.58
C SER A 49 -8.52 -9.12 -10.20
N GLN A 50 -8.01 -9.11 -11.42
CA GLN A 50 -7.54 -10.31 -12.12
C GLN A 50 -6.40 -10.95 -11.35
N LYS A 51 -5.38 -10.18 -10.96
CA LYS A 51 -4.25 -10.69 -10.16
C LYS A 51 -4.66 -11.20 -8.79
N LEU A 52 -5.56 -10.51 -8.10
CA LEU A 52 -6.08 -10.97 -6.82
C LEU A 52 -6.80 -12.32 -6.94
N ASN A 53 -7.53 -12.52 -8.03
CA ASN A 53 -8.22 -13.78 -8.26
C ASN A 53 -7.29 -14.93 -8.63
N SER A 54 -6.24 -14.67 -9.41
CA SER A 54 -5.28 -15.70 -9.85
C SER A 54 -4.22 -16.00 -8.79
N GLU A 55 -3.66 -14.98 -8.14
CA GLU A 55 -2.51 -15.12 -7.24
C GLU A 55 -2.89 -15.14 -5.76
N GLY A 56 -4.08 -14.62 -5.40
CA GLY A 56 -4.53 -14.53 -4.01
C GLY A 56 -3.92 -13.41 -3.19
N LEU A 57 -2.84 -12.78 -3.65
CA LEU A 57 -2.18 -11.66 -2.99
C LEU A 57 -1.79 -10.60 -4.02
N VAL A 58 -2.21 -9.37 -3.80
CA VAL A 58 -1.76 -8.22 -4.60
C VAL A 58 -1.41 -7.06 -3.68
N LEU A 59 -0.28 -6.42 -3.95
CA LEU A 59 0.14 -5.21 -3.26
C LEU A 59 0.30 -4.09 -4.28
N ILE A 60 -0.41 -2.99 -4.05
CA ILE A 60 -0.35 -1.78 -4.88
C ILE A 60 -0.16 -0.52 -4.05
N GLY A 61 0.23 0.55 -4.72
CA GLY A 61 0.20 1.89 -4.16
C GLY A 61 -1.21 2.49 -4.13
N GLN A 62 -1.34 3.62 -3.47
CA GLN A 62 -2.56 4.43 -3.53
C GLN A 62 -2.72 5.01 -4.93
N THR A 63 -3.84 4.74 -5.58
CA THR A 63 -4.19 5.32 -6.87
C THR A 63 -5.34 6.31 -6.73
N PRO A 64 -5.50 7.27 -7.68
CA PRO A 64 -6.63 8.20 -7.64
C PRO A 64 -8.00 7.53 -7.72
N GLU A 65 -8.05 6.32 -8.30
CA GLU A 65 -9.29 5.56 -8.46
C GLU A 65 -9.68 4.83 -7.18
N ILE A 66 -8.70 4.38 -6.40
CA ILE A 66 -8.94 3.57 -5.20
C ILE A 66 -9.09 4.43 -3.95
N ALA A 67 -8.27 5.46 -3.81
CA ALA A 67 -8.26 6.31 -2.62
C ALA A 67 -7.88 7.77 -2.95
N PRO A 68 -8.74 8.50 -3.68
CA PRO A 68 -8.39 9.85 -4.16
C PRO A 68 -8.16 10.85 -3.02
N ALA A 69 -9.01 10.82 -2.00
CA ALA A 69 -8.88 11.71 -0.84
C ALA A 69 -7.66 11.35 0.02
N ASP A 70 -7.44 10.08 0.27
CA ASP A 70 -6.33 9.60 1.08
C ASP A 70 -4.97 9.97 0.48
N ARG A 71 -4.83 9.88 -0.84
CA ARG A 71 -3.61 10.31 -1.53
C ARG A 71 -3.25 11.75 -1.24
N LEU A 72 -4.25 12.66 -1.23
CA LEU A 72 -4.04 14.08 -0.98
C LEU A 72 -3.77 14.35 0.51
N ILE A 73 -4.58 13.76 1.38
CA ILE A 73 -4.47 13.96 2.83
C ILE A 73 -3.18 13.35 3.38
N TYR A 74 -2.79 12.18 2.90
CA TYR A 74 -1.57 11.50 3.34
C TYR A 74 -0.32 12.30 3.00
N ALA A 75 -0.26 12.91 1.82
CA ALA A 75 0.85 13.77 1.42
C ALA A 75 0.99 15.03 2.29
N LEU A 76 -0.12 15.55 2.87
CA LEU A 76 -0.09 16.69 3.77
C LEU A 76 0.64 16.42 5.09
N ARG A 77 0.81 15.18 5.49
CA ARG A 77 1.51 14.83 6.74
C ARG A 77 2.96 15.29 6.76
N ASP A 78 3.63 15.30 5.61
CA ASP A 78 5.02 15.77 5.51
C ASP A 78 5.14 17.27 5.79
N VAL A 79 4.15 18.07 5.37
CA VAL A 79 4.17 19.53 5.48
C VAL A 79 3.45 20.07 6.71
N THR A 80 2.68 19.26 7.41
CA THR A 80 1.91 19.64 8.61
C THR A 80 2.55 19.17 9.92
N ALA A 81 3.75 18.56 9.88
CA ALA A 81 4.46 18.02 11.04
C ALA A 81 3.64 17.00 11.84
N THR A 82 2.81 16.20 11.15
CA THR A 82 1.93 15.20 11.78
C THR A 82 2.41 13.77 11.60
N ILE A 83 3.67 13.56 11.20
CA ILE A 83 4.25 12.21 11.01
C ILE A 83 4.24 11.44 12.33
N ASP A 84 4.67 12.08 13.43
CA ASP A 84 4.77 11.50 14.76
C ASP A 84 3.47 11.60 15.58
N SER A 85 2.36 11.94 14.94
CA SER A 85 1.08 12.07 15.61
C SER A 85 0.55 10.71 16.07
N VAL A 86 0.54 10.46 17.37
CA VAL A 86 0.05 9.19 17.95
C VAL A 86 -1.38 8.85 17.51
N PRO A 87 -2.35 9.79 17.50
CA PRO A 87 -3.70 9.49 17.01
C PRO A 87 -3.72 9.02 15.56
N LEU A 88 -2.90 9.63 14.67
CA LEU A 88 -2.84 9.26 13.25
C LEU A 88 -2.04 7.98 12.98
N ILE A 89 -1.17 7.58 13.91
CA ILE A 89 -0.45 6.29 13.83
C ILE A 89 -1.36 5.14 14.24
N THR A 90 -2.30 5.41 15.16
CA THR A 90 -3.18 4.39 15.74
C THR A 90 -4.46 4.17 14.92
N ALA A 91 -4.88 5.17 14.15
CA ALA A 91 -6.05 5.07 13.29
C ALA A 91 -5.78 4.24 12.04
#